data_b9cd5622c932c80d71333f080ddba5c7
#
_entry.id   b9cd5622c932c80d71333f080ddba5c7
#
_cell.length_a   1.000
_cell.length_b   1.000
_cell.length_c   1.000
_cell.angle_alpha   90.00
_cell.angle_beta   90.00
_cell.angle_gamma   90.00
#
_symmetry.space_group_name_H-M   'P 1'
#
loop_
_entity.id
_entity.type
_entity.pdbx_description
1 polymer ?
#
loop_
_entity_poly.entity_id
_entity_poly.type
_entity_poly.pdbx_seq_one_letter_code
_entity_poly.pdbx_strand_id
1 'polypeptide(L)'
;LLGSRGLGDVYKRQAIERVKTLFGADYANVQPHSGSQANTSVYHAFIKPGDKIMGFDLAHGGHLTHGSPVNFSGRIYNAVFYGVDKETGLLNYDTIQEIADNEKPQMIIAGASAYSRDIDFKRFREIADSVGAFLLADISHPSGLIAKGLLNDPIPHCHVVTTTTHKTLRGPRGGLILM
;
A
#
# COMPACT_ATOMS: atom_id res chain seq x y z
N LEU A 1 19.47 23.47 27.74
CA LEU A 1 18.79 22.23 28.12
C LEU A 1 18.44 21.46 26.86
N LEU A 2 19.37 20.67 26.34
CA LEU A 2 19.05 19.57 25.44
C LEU A 2 18.24 18.59 26.29
N GLY A 3 16.90 18.68 26.20
CA GLY A 3 16.02 17.76 26.86
C GLY A 3 16.46 16.35 26.51
N SER A 4 16.46 15.47 27.49
CA SER A 4 16.83 14.07 27.45
C SER A 4 16.00 13.27 26.43
N ARG A 5 16.22 13.51 25.13
CA ARG A 5 15.74 12.63 24.08
C ARG A 5 16.65 11.43 24.09
N GLY A 6 16.14 10.28 24.50
CA GLY A 6 16.93 9.06 24.54
C GLY A 6 17.46 8.68 23.14
N LEU A 7 18.51 7.85 23.08
CA LEU A 7 19.08 7.34 21.83
C LEU A 7 18.01 6.80 20.87
N GLY A 8 16.92 6.22 21.38
CA GLY A 8 15.80 5.75 20.59
C GLY A 8 15.14 6.84 19.74
N ASP A 9 14.99 8.06 20.25
CA ASP A 9 14.43 9.18 19.50
C ASP A 9 15.37 9.64 18.37
N VAL A 10 16.68 9.57 18.61
CA VAL A 10 17.70 9.91 17.59
C VAL A 10 17.65 8.90 16.44
N TYR A 11 17.65 7.62 16.73
CA TYR A 11 17.57 6.57 15.71
C TYR A 11 16.24 6.60 14.95
N LYS A 12 15.13 6.84 15.63
CA LYS A 12 13.82 6.97 14.99
C LYS A 12 13.79 8.13 13.99
N ARG A 13 14.30 9.31 14.36
CA ARG A 13 14.41 10.46 13.46
C ARG A 13 15.30 10.17 12.28
N GLN A 14 16.46 9.57 12.52
CA GLN A 14 17.37 9.18 11.46
C GLN A 14 16.71 8.20 10.48
N ALA A 15 15.94 7.23 10.96
CA ALA A 15 15.20 6.30 10.12
C ALA A 15 14.14 7.03 9.27
N ILE A 16 13.39 7.97 9.87
CA ILE A 16 12.39 8.79 9.16
C ILE A 16 13.05 9.57 8.02
N GLU A 17 14.12 10.32 8.31
CA GLU A 17 14.80 11.14 7.29
C GLU A 17 15.41 10.29 6.16
N ARG A 18 16.01 9.15 6.49
CA ARG A 18 16.56 8.23 5.49
C ARG A 18 15.46 7.65 4.58
N VAL A 19 14.33 7.28 5.14
CA VAL A 19 13.21 6.72 4.38
C VAL A 19 12.58 7.80 3.48
N LYS A 20 12.39 9.02 3.99
CA LYS A 20 11.92 10.15 3.20
C LYS A 20 12.85 10.40 2.00
N THR A 21 14.15 10.45 2.25
CA THR A 21 15.15 10.64 1.17
C THR A 21 15.13 9.48 0.17
N LEU A 22 15.00 8.23 0.66
CA LEU A 22 15.04 7.04 -0.19
C LEU A 22 13.87 6.96 -1.17
N PHE A 23 12.67 7.37 -0.73
CA PHE A 23 11.43 7.27 -1.52
C PHE A 23 10.93 8.62 -2.05
N GLY A 24 11.58 9.74 -1.72
CA GLY A 24 11.08 11.07 -2.10
C GLY A 24 9.78 11.47 -1.40
N ALA A 25 9.49 10.91 -0.23
CA ALA A 25 8.26 11.15 0.50
C ALA A 25 8.37 12.39 1.41
N ASP A 26 7.27 13.15 1.56
CA ASP A 26 7.21 14.28 2.48
C ASP A 26 7.08 13.83 3.94
N TYR A 27 6.37 12.72 4.17
CA TYR A 27 6.11 12.17 5.50
C TYR A 27 6.43 10.69 5.56
N ALA A 28 6.94 10.24 6.71
CA ALA A 28 7.21 8.83 6.97
C ALA A 28 6.90 8.45 8.41
N ASN A 29 6.29 7.29 8.60
CA ASN A 29 6.14 6.63 9.89
C ASN A 29 6.88 5.28 9.85
N VAL A 30 7.83 5.10 10.77
CA VAL A 30 8.70 3.92 10.86
C VAL A 30 8.36 3.03 12.08
N GLN A 31 7.20 3.23 12.69
CA GLN A 31 6.80 2.52 13.90
C GLN A 31 6.12 1.16 13.66
N PRO A 32 5.45 0.88 12.52
CA PRO A 32 4.85 -0.43 12.31
C PRO A 32 5.91 -1.54 12.41
N HIS A 33 5.59 -2.62 13.11
CA HIS A 33 6.49 -3.79 13.22
C HIS A 33 6.39 -4.72 11.99
N SER A 34 5.41 -4.50 11.11
CA SER A 34 5.14 -5.31 9.92
C SER A 34 4.32 -4.56 8.88
N GLY A 35 4.28 -5.08 7.64
CA GLY A 35 3.39 -4.56 6.60
C GLY A 35 1.91 -4.70 6.98
N SER A 36 1.53 -5.79 7.65
CA SER A 36 0.15 -5.96 8.14
C SER A 36 -0.24 -4.88 9.13
N GLN A 37 0.63 -4.52 10.07
CA GLN A 37 0.37 -3.42 11.00
C GLN A 37 0.33 -2.07 10.29
N ALA A 38 1.20 -1.84 9.31
CA ALA A 38 1.17 -0.62 8.50
C ALA A 38 -0.19 -0.48 7.79
N ASN A 39 -0.64 -1.54 7.09
CA ASN A 39 -1.94 -1.54 6.41
C ASN A 39 -3.10 -1.37 7.39
N THR A 40 -3.07 -2.05 8.55
CA THR A 40 -4.09 -1.88 9.60
C THR A 40 -4.17 -0.42 10.06
N SER A 41 -3.02 0.22 10.30
CA SER A 41 -2.95 1.61 10.74
C SER A 41 -3.55 2.57 9.70
N VAL A 42 -3.26 2.32 8.42
CA VAL A 42 -3.82 3.11 7.31
C VAL A 42 -5.34 2.93 7.24
N TYR A 43 -5.84 1.71 7.29
CA TYR A 43 -7.30 1.48 7.27
C TYR A 43 -8.00 2.22 8.41
N HIS A 44 -7.52 2.09 9.64
CA HIS A 44 -8.11 2.77 10.79
C HIS A 44 -8.03 4.30 10.73
N ALA A 45 -7.03 4.85 10.04
CA ALA A 45 -6.87 6.29 9.89
C ALA A 45 -7.79 6.89 8.82
N PHE A 46 -8.08 6.15 7.74
CA PHE A 46 -8.73 6.69 6.55
C PHE A 46 -10.18 6.24 6.37
N ILE A 47 -10.55 5.07 6.89
CA ILE A 47 -11.86 4.46 6.67
C ILE A 47 -12.43 3.89 7.98
N LYS A 48 -13.74 3.56 7.97
CA LYS A 48 -14.47 3.05 9.13
C LYS A 48 -14.74 1.55 9.00
N PRO A 49 -14.89 0.80 10.11
CA PRO A 49 -15.41 -0.55 10.07
C PRO A 49 -16.71 -0.64 9.24
N GLY A 50 -16.81 -1.62 8.37
CA GLY A 50 -17.95 -1.79 7.46
C GLY A 50 -17.83 -1.04 6.12
N ASP A 51 -16.87 -0.12 5.97
CA ASP A 51 -16.60 0.53 4.69
C ASP A 51 -16.13 -0.48 3.64
N LYS A 52 -16.38 -0.18 2.37
CA LYS A 52 -15.97 -1.06 1.28
C LYS A 52 -14.53 -0.78 0.87
N ILE A 53 -13.75 -1.84 0.74
CA ILE A 53 -12.38 -1.79 0.21
C ILE A 53 -12.30 -2.62 -1.07
N MET A 54 -11.48 -2.18 -2.03
CA MET A 54 -11.21 -2.92 -3.25
C MET A 54 -9.73 -3.27 -3.30
N GLY A 55 -9.41 -4.57 -3.27
CA GLY A 55 -8.06 -5.10 -3.26
C GLY A 55 -7.76 -6.07 -4.38
N PHE A 56 -6.48 -6.39 -4.56
CA PHE A 56 -6.07 -7.41 -5.52
C PHE A 56 -6.41 -8.80 -4.96
N ASP A 57 -7.08 -9.63 -5.77
CA ASP A 57 -7.50 -10.97 -5.37
C ASP A 57 -6.29 -11.81 -4.94
N LEU A 58 -6.42 -12.46 -3.78
CA LEU A 58 -5.38 -13.34 -3.24
C LEU A 58 -5.03 -14.48 -4.20
N ALA A 59 -6.03 -15.03 -4.90
CA ALA A 59 -5.83 -16.10 -5.88
C ALA A 59 -5.05 -15.64 -7.13
N HIS A 60 -5.03 -14.33 -7.40
CA HIS A 60 -4.31 -13.74 -8.51
C HIS A 60 -2.99 -13.07 -8.10
N GLY A 61 -2.58 -13.21 -6.85
CA GLY A 61 -1.31 -12.68 -6.34
C GLY A 61 -1.42 -11.51 -5.37
N GLY A 62 -2.61 -11.24 -4.85
CA GLY A 62 -2.83 -10.24 -3.80
C GLY A 62 -2.19 -10.62 -2.46
N HIS A 63 -2.43 -9.81 -1.45
CA HIS A 63 -1.97 -10.06 -0.08
C HIS A 63 -3.17 -10.29 0.85
N LEU A 64 -2.96 -11.05 1.93
CA LEU A 64 -4.00 -11.33 2.93
C LEU A 64 -4.66 -10.05 3.46
N THR A 65 -3.88 -8.98 3.67
CA THR A 65 -4.38 -7.69 4.19
C THR A 65 -5.13 -6.85 3.17
N HIS A 66 -5.31 -7.33 1.94
CA HIS A 66 -6.08 -6.64 0.91
C HIS A 66 -7.55 -7.09 0.84
N GLY A 67 -8.09 -7.61 1.95
CA GLY A 67 -9.49 -7.98 2.06
C GLY A 67 -9.77 -9.47 2.20
N SER A 68 -8.74 -10.33 2.36
CA SER A 68 -8.96 -11.77 2.52
C SER A 68 -9.87 -12.09 3.72
N PRO A 69 -10.90 -12.96 3.58
CA PRO A 69 -11.85 -13.26 4.64
C PRO A 69 -11.23 -13.90 5.88
N VAL A 70 -10.04 -14.49 5.76
CA VAL A 70 -9.31 -15.05 6.91
C VAL A 70 -8.45 -14.01 7.65
N ASN A 71 -8.36 -12.80 7.11
CA ASN A 71 -7.59 -11.69 7.66
C ASN A 71 -8.49 -10.64 8.30
N PHE A 72 -7.93 -9.77 9.17
CA PHE A 72 -8.67 -8.67 9.79
C PHE A 72 -9.37 -7.81 8.73
N SER A 73 -8.73 -7.55 7.59
CA SER A 73 -9.25 -6.67 6.54
C SER A 73 -10.56 -7.18 5.94
N GLY A 74 -10.69 -8.48 5.69
CA GLY A 74 -11.93 -9.07 5.20
C GLY A 74 -12.96 -9.36 6.29
N ARG A 75 -12.58 -9.25 7.58
CA ARG A 75 -13.52 -9.41 8.71
C ARG A 75 -14.11 -8.09 9.19
N ILE A 76 -13.40 -6.99 9.01
CA ILE A 76 -13.80 -5.65 9.49
C ILE A 76 -14.42 -4.82 8.36
N TYR A 77 -13.96 -5.01 7.12
CA TYR A 77 -14.36 -4.25 5.96
C TYR A 77 -15.09 -5.11 4.93
N ASN A 78 -15.91 -4.50 4.10
CA ASN A 78 -16.59 -5.16 2.99
C ASN A 78 -15.63 -5.21 1.79
N ALA A 79 -14.98 -6.35 1.59
CA ALA A 79 -13.97 -6.49 0.56
C ALA A 79 -14.56 -6.91 -0.79
N VAL A 80 -14.16 -6.20 -1.85
CA VAL A 80 -14.35 -6.58 -3.26
C VAL A 80 -12.99 -6.70 -3.92
N PHE A 81 -12.90 -7.43 -5.03
CA PHE A 81 -11.62 -7.78 -5.59
C PHE A 81 -11.55 -7.49 -7.09
N TYR A 82 -10.38 -7.02 -7.52
CA TYR A 82 -9.97 -7.05 -8.91
C TYR A 82 -8.88 -8.11 -9.10
N GLY A 83 -8.69 -8.55 -10.33
CA GLY A 83 -7.72 -9.59 -10.66
C GLY A 83 -6.97 -9.28 -11.96
N VAL A 84 -6.22 -10.26 -12.43
CA VAL A 84 -5.60 -10.23 -13.76
C VAL A 84 -6.56 -10.78 -14.80
N ASP A 85 -6.42 -10.28 -16.02
CA ASP A 85 -7.05 -10.85 -17.19
C ASP A 85 -6.54 -12.27 -17.44
N LYS A 86 -7.44 -13.20 -17.73
CA LYS A 86 -7.13 -14.65 -17.83
C LYS A 86 -6.25 -15.01 -19.01
N GLU A 87 -6.33 -14.25 -20.10
CA GLU A 87 -5.59 -14.55 -21.33
C GLU A 87 -4.20 -13.94 -21.30
N THR A 88 -4.10 -12.70 -20.79
CA THR A 88 -2.85 -11.93 -20.81
C THR A 88 -2.05 -12.04 -19.51
N GLY A 89 -2.70 -12.36 -18.39
CA GLY A 89 -2.11 -12.31 -17.06
C GLY A 89 -1.81 -10.88 -16.57
N LEU A 90 -2.36 -9.87 -17.23
CA LEU A 90 -2.13 -8.46 -16.89
C LEU A 90 -3.31 -7.86 -16.14
N LEU A 91 -3.05 -6.80 -15.37
CA LEU A 91 -4.10 -5.95 -14.81
C LEU A 91 -4.83 -5.23 -15.97
N ASN A 92 -6.14 -5.39 -16.03
CA ASN A 92 -6.99 -4.65 -16.95
C ASN A 92 -7.62 -3.47 -16.21
N TYR A 93 -7.11 -2.27 -16.47
CA TYR A 93 -7.55 -1.06 -15.77
C TYR A 93 -8.98 -0.65 -16.10
N ASP A 94 -9.51 -1.01 -17.25
CA ASP A 94 -10.91 -0.74 -17.61
C ASP A 94 -11.84 -1.64 -16.81
N THR A 95 -11.52 -2.91 -16.62
CA THR A 95 -12.24 -3.80 -15.71
C THR A 95 -12.15 -3.33 -14.26
N ILE A 96 -10.98 -2.84 -13.83
CA ILE A 96 -10.81 -2.26 -12.48
C ILE A 96 -11.70 -1.02 -12.31
N GLN A 97 -11.78 -0.16 -13.34
CA GLN A 97 -12.69 0.99 -13.35
C GLN A 97 -14.16 0.57 -13.24
N GLU A 98 -14.58 -0.42 -14.04
CA GLU A 98 -15.96 -0.95 -13.97
C GLU A 98 -16.32 -1.47 -12.58
N ILE A 99 -15.42 -2.21 -11.94
CA ILE A 99 -15.62 -2.70 -10.57
C ILE A 99 -15.72 -1.51 -9.61
N ALA A 100 -14.83 -0.53 -9.71
CA ALA A 100 -14.85 0.65 -8.86
C ALA A 100 -16.15 1.45 -9.03
N ASP A 101 -16.64 1.61 -10.26
CA ASP A 101 -17.87 2.32 -10.56
C ASP A 101 -19.11 1.62 -9.99
N ASN A 102 -19.16 0.30 -10.06
CA ASN A 102 -20.26 -0.49 -9.53
C ASN A 102 -20.26 -0.58 -8.01
N GLU A 103 -19.08 -0.74 -7.43
CA GLU A 103 -18.91 -1.06 -6.01
C GLU A 103 -18.69 0.18 -5.13
N LYS A 104 -18.24 1.30 -5.70
CA LYS A 104 -17.96 2.57 -5.00
C LYS A 104 -17.17 2.36 -3.69
N PRO A 105 -15.96 1.76 -3.73
CA PRO A 105 -15.17 1.53 -2.53
C PRO A 105 -14.73 2.85 -1.90
N GLN A 106 -14.55 2.87 -0.59
CA GLN A 106 -13.95 3.98 0.14
C GLN A 106 -12.42 3.97 0.07
N MET A 107 -11.83 2.79 -0.19
CA MET A 107 -10.39 2.66 -0.41
C MET A 107 -10.10 1.62 -1.49
N ILE A 108 -9.14 1.96 -2.36
CA ILE A 108 -8.55 1.04 -3.36
C ILE A 108 -7.12 0.73 -2.92
N ILE A 109 -6.76 -0.55 -2.93
CA ILE A 109 -5.42 -1.03 -2.57
C ILE A 109 -4.72 -1.50 -3.85
N ALA A 110 -3.71 -0.76 -4.28
CA ALA A 110 -2.83 -1.11 -5.40
C ALA A 110 -1.56 -1.77 -4.87
N GLY A 111 -1.37 -3.05 -5.15
CA GLY A 111 -0.22 -3.80 -4.68
C GLY A 111 -0.42 -5.31 -4.79
N ALA A 112 0.68 -6.02 -4.81
CA ALA A 112 0.67 -7.47 -4.98
C ALA A 112 1.82 -8.15 -4.24
N SER A 113 1.60 -9.41 -3.85
CA SER A 113 2.64 -10.30 -3.36
C SER A 113 3.31 -11.08 -4.50
N ALA A 114 2.56 -11.39 -5.56
CA ALA A 114 3.00 -12.29 -6.63
C ALA A 114 2.51 -11.82 -8.01
N TYR A 115 2.81 -10.56 -8.35
CA TYR A 115 2.58 -10.01 -9.67
C TYR A 115 3.89 -9.50 -10.25
N SER A 116 4.31 -10.08 -11.38
CA SER A 116 5.65 -9.86 -11.96
C SER A 116 5.72 -8.71 -12.98
N ARG A 117 4.67 -7.93 -13.09
CA ARG A 117 4.62 -6.75 -13.97
C ARG A 117 4.58 -5.48 -13.14
N ASP A 118 4.87 -4.37 -13.79
CA ASP A 118 4.75 -3.05 -13.15
C ASP A 118 3.29 -2.65 -12.95
N ILE A 119 3.04 -1.77 -12.00
CA ILE A 119 1.72 -1.25 -11.67
C ILE A 119 1.66 0.22 -12.10
N ASP A 120 0.63 0.58 -12.86
CA ASP A 120 0.36 1.97 -13.20
C ASP A 120 -0.42 2.66 -12.06
N PHE A 121 0.33 3.25 -11.13
CA PHE A 121 -0.25 3.97 -9.98
C PHE A 121 -1.00 5.24 -10.40
N LYS A 122 -0.61 5.86 -11.52
CA LYS A 122 -1.32 7.01 -12.07
C LYS A 122 -2.73 6.61 -12.52
N ARG A 123 -2.83 5.49 -13.24
CA ARG A 123 -4.14 4.98 -13.67
C ARG A 123 -5.01 4.55 -12.49
N PHE A 124 -4.42 3.93 -11.45
CA PHE A 124 -5.14 3.66 -10.20
C PHE A 124 -5.62 4.94 -9.52
N ARG A 125 -4.83 6.02 -9.55
CA ARG A 125 -5.23 7.31 -8.99
C ARG A 125 -6.44 7.90 -9.72
N GLU A 126 -6.44 7.87 -11.04
CA GLU A 126 -7.58 8.32 -11.86
C GLU A 126 -8.86 7.55 -11.51
N ILE A 127 -8.76 6.22 -11.35
CA ILE A 127 -9.87 5.36 -10.92
C ILE A 127 -10.34 5.74 -9.51
N ALA A 128 -9.43 5.89 -8.57
CA ALA A 128 -9.77 6.25 -7.18
C ALA A 128 -10.47 7.62 -7.11
N ASP A 129 -9.96 8.63 -7.81
CA ASP A 129 -10.54 9.97 -7.85
C ASP A 129 -11.94 9.97 -8.48
N SER A 130 -12.18 9.16 -9.52
CA SER A 130 -13.49 9.07 -10.19
C SER A 130 -14.61 8.57 -9.28
N VAL A 131 -14.27 7.81 -8.23
CA VAL A 131 -15.24 7.27 -7.27
C VAL A 131 -15.12 7.86 -5.86
N GLY A 132 -14.19 8.81 -5.67
CA GLY A 132 -13.95 9.46 -4.38
C GLY A 132 -13.28 8.54 -3.35
N ALA A 133 -12.52 7.54 -3.79
CA ALA A 133 -11.83 6.59 -2.93
C ALA A 133 -10.43 7.09 -2.53
N PHE A 134 -9.97 6.69 -1.34
CA PHE A 134 -8.56 6.77 -1.01
C PHE A 134 -7.77 5.70 -1.78
N LEU A 135 -6.56 6.03 -2.23
CA LEU A 135 -5.64 5.09 -2.87
C LEU A 135 -4.48 4.77 -1.93
N LEU A 136 -4.39 3.51 -1.54
CA LEU A 136 -3.26 2.92 -0.81
C LEU A 136 -2.40 2.11 -1.78
N ALA A 137 -1.09 2.37 -1.85
CA ALA A 137 -0.15 1.47 -2.51
C ALA A 137 0.59 0.61 -1.48
N ASP A 138 0.43 -0.70 -1.54
CA ASP A 138 1.26 -1.66 -0.78
C ASP A 138 2.39 -2.18 -1.68
N ILE A 139 3.58 -1.60 -1.50
CA ILE A 139 4.77 -1.91 -2.30
C ILE A 139 5.75 -2.82 -1.59
N SER A 140 5.30 -3.59 -0.62
CA SER A 140 6.18 -4.41 0.23
C SER A 140 7.13 -5.33 -0.55
N HIS A 141 6.70 -5.90 -1.67
CA HIS A 141 7.54 -6.78 -2.49
C HIS A 141 8.49 -6.00 -3.42
N PRO A 142 8.01 -5.04 -4.25
CA PRO A 142 8.86 -4.34 -5.22
C PRO A 142 9.60 -3.13 -4.66
N SER A 143 9.50 -2.80 -3.38
CA SER A 143 9.98 -1.54 -2.80
C SER A 143 11.46 -1.23 -3.09
N GLY A 144 12.33 -2.22 -3.10
CA GLY A 144 13.74 -2.02 -3.44
C GLY A 144 13.96 -1.64 -4.91
N LEU A 145 13.15 -2.17 -5.82
CA LEU A 145 13.17 -1.82 -7.24
C LEU A 145 12.61 -0.42 -7.49
N ILE A 146 11.52 -0.07 -6.80
CA ILE A 146 10.91 1.26 -6.84
C ILE A 146 11.89 2.30 -6.30
N ALA A 147 12.49 2.07 -5.14
CA ALA A 147 13.48 2.98 -4.55
C ALA A 147 14.71 3.20 -5.47
N LYS A 148 14.99 2.26 -6.38
CA LYS A 148 16.06 2.38 -7.38
C LYS A 148 15.59 3.00 -8.70
N GLY A 149 14.31 3.32 -8.83
CA GLY A 149 13.73 3.87 -10.07
C GLY A 149 13.62 2.86 -11.22
N LEU A 150 13.53 1.56 -10.90
CA LEU A 150 13.38 0.48 -11.90
C LEU A 150 11.93 0.11 -12.14
N LEU A 151 11.01 0.56 -11.30
CA LEU A 151 9.57 0.42 -11.42
C LEU A 151 8.89 1.76 -11.13
N ASN A 152 7.63 1.88 -11.50
CA ASN A 152 6.83 3.09 -11.30
C ASN A 152 6.78 3.49 -9.83
N ASP A 153 6.94 4.79 -9.60
CA ASP A 153 6.90 5.40 -8.27
C ASP A 153 5.44 5.68 -7.84
N PRO A 154 4.96 5.11 -6.73
CA PRO A 154 3.62 5.39 -6.21
C PRO A 154 3.50 6.74 -5.48
N ILE A 155 4.60 7.30 -4.96
CA ILE A 155 4.57 8.49 -4.08
C ILE A 155 3.82 9.67 -4.71
N PRO A 156 4.05 10.06 -5.98
CA PRO A 156 3.33 11.20 -6.56
C PRO A 156 1.84 10.94 -6.82
N HIS A 157 1.40 9.69 -6.78
CA HIS A 157 0.07 9.28 -7.23
C HIS A 157 -0.84 8.79 -6.11
N CYS A 158 -0.29 8.20 -5.06
CA CYS A 158 -1.07 7.56 -4.01
C CYS A 158 -1.27 8.48 -2.80
N HIS A 159 -2.41 8.37 -2.12
CA HIS A 159 -2.66 9.11 -0.88
C HIS A 159 -1.76 8.61 0.24
N VAL A 160 -1.47 7.31 0.24
CA VAL A 160 -0.59 6.68 1.22
C VAL A 160 0.09 5.46 0.60
N VAL A 161 1.34 5.23 0.98
CA VAL A 161 2.14 4.10 0.53
C VAL A 161 2.60 3.32 1.75
N THR A 162 2.47 2.01 1.72
CA THR A 162 2.99 1.12 2.76
C THR A 162 4.04 0.18 2.19
N THR A 163 5.01 -0.18 3.01
CA THR A 163 6.00 -1.19 2.65
C THR A 163 6.57 -1.90 3.87
N THR A 164 7.30 -2.97 3.63
CA THR A 164 8.12 -3.66 4.62
C THR A 164 9.60 -3.37 4.41
N THR A 165 10.39 -3.48 5.46
CA THR A 165 11.84 -3.26 5.39
C THR A 165 12.64 -4.52 5.10
N HIS A 166 12.05 -5.71 5.25
CA HIS A 166 12.73 -7.01 5.29
C HIS A 166 12.59 -7.87 4.00
N LYS A 167 12.08 -7.30 2.91
CA LYS A 167 11.98 -7.95 1.60
C LYS A 167 13.06 -7.41 0.66
N THR A 168 12.70 -6.79 -0.44
CA THR A 168 13.69 -6.25 -1.40
C THR A 168 14.53 -5.09 -0.86
N LEU A 169 14.08 -4.41 0.21
CA LEU A 169 14.92 -3.44 0.94
C LEU A 169 16.02 -4.09 1.78
N ARG A 170 15.97 -5.41 2.02
CA ARG A 170 17.00 -6.21 2.69
C ARG A 170 17.35 -5.74 4.11
N GLY A 171 16.41 -5.11 4.80
CA GLY A 171 16.57 -4.63 6.17
C GLY A 171 16.03 -5.61 7.23
N PRO A 172 16.09 -5.23 8.49
CA PRO A 172 15.43 -5.95 9.59
C PRO A 172 13.92 -5.90 9.42
N ARG A 173 13.21 -6.80 10.12
CA ARG A 173 11.75 -6.83 10.07
C ARG A 173 11.14 -5.53 10.60
N GLY A 174 10.24 -4.97 9.83
CA GLY A 174 9.52 -3.75 10.14
C GLY A 174 8.57 -3.35 9.02
N GLY A 175 7.77 -2.33 9.24
CA GLY A 175 6.87 -1.71 8.28
C GLY A 175 7.08 -0.20 8.22
N LEU A 176 6.69 0.40 7.11
CA LEU A 176 6.77 1.82 6.84
C LEU A 176 5.43 2.31 6.29
N ILE A 177 5.08 3.55 6.63
CA ILE A 177 3.98 4.30 6.01
C ILE A 177 4.56 5.60 5.48
N LEU A 178 4.28 5.93 4.22
CA LEU A 178 4.81 7.08 3.49
C LEU A 178 3.66 7.91 2.89
N MET A 179 3.86 9.22 2.84
CA MET A 179 2.97 10.17 2.18
C MET A 179 3.78 11.30 1.57
#